data_8f92df1f5f5b7256b223358d28a98f18
#
_entry.id   8f92df1f5f5b7256b223358d28a98f18
#
_cell.length_a   1.000
_cell.length_b   1.000
_cell.length_c   1.000
_cell.angle_alpha   90.00
_cell.angle_beta   90.00
_cell.angle_gamma   90.00
#
_symmetry.space_group_name_H-M   'P 1'
#
loop_
_entity.id
_entity.type
_entity.pdbx_description
1 polymer ?
#
loop_
_entity_poly.entity_id
_entity_poly.type
_entity_poly.pdbx_seq_one_letter_code
_entity_poly.pdbx_strand_id
1 'polypeptide(L)'
;EEDSFSQYYSSDLPKNKEKKPSAVKLKGEKLLHADMQITEVVIPVKETLAKARSYSVSITVLLTAMLLCSIHEEIPKNRQKKPVALMIPVNLRNYFPSQSMGNFFGWIEVGYTFSDETIFQDVLYDVKKQFKEKLVKDKIAMDMNGYVRLEKNPVIRAVPLEIKRYFMMAGATLGSRSITAVYSNIGILRFPEAYKTYIERFGIFASTNSLQLCSCSYEDQMVLGFTSKISDDSIQKNFMRMLREEEIPYKEEKNDFP
;
A
#
# COMPACT_ATOMS: atom_id res chain seq x y z
N GLU A 1 22.00 -7.12 17.61
CA GLU A 1 21.00 -7.30 16.51
C GLU A 1 21.67 -6.92 15.21
N GLU A 2 21.70 -7.86 14.23
CA GLU A 2 22.22 -7.57 12.90
C GLU A 2 21.24 -6.70 12.12
N ASP A 3 21.75 -5.61 11.51
CA ASP A 3 20.99 -4.82 10.56
C ASP A 3 20.87 -5.58 9.24
N SER A 4 19.67 -6.12 8.98
CA SER A 4 19.37 -6.92 7.80
C SER A 4 19.59 -6.17 6.49
N PHE A 5 19.43 -4.85 6.46
CA PHE A 5 19.71 -4.06 5.27
C PHE A 5 21.19 -4.03 4.92
N SER A 6 22.05 -3.88 5.93
CA SER A 6 23.50 -3.87 5.75
C SER A 6 24.04 -5.25 5.34
N GLN A 7 23.41 -6.33 5.81
CA GLN A 7 23.80 -7.72 5.49
C GLN A 7 23.67 -8.03 3.99
N TYR A 8 22.61 -7.51 3.34
CA TYR A 8 22.31 -7.76 1.92
C TYR A 8 22.76 -6.62 0.99
N TYR A 9 23.49 -5.65 1.52
CA TYR A 9 24.01 -4.56 0.71
C TYR A 9 25.15 -5.03 -0.20
N SER A 10 25.09 -4.66 -1.48
CA SER A 10 26.20 -4.82 -2.44
C SER A 10 26.51 -3.49 -3.13
N SER A 11 27.79 -3.12 -3.17
CA SER A 11 28.26 -1.94 -3.91
C SER A 11 28.11 -2.10 -5.42
N ASP A 12 28.06 -3.35 -5.92
CA ASP A 12 28.15 -3.69 -7.34
C ASP A 12 26.81 -3.60 -8.06
N LEU A 13 25.71 -3.56 -7.30
CA LEU A 13 24.39 -3.42 -7.90
C LEU A 13 24.19 -2.02 -8.50
N PRO A 14 23.65 -1.93 -9.74
CA PRO A 14 23.38 -0.65 -10.36
C PRO A 14 22.35 0.17 -9.57
N LYS A 15 22.39 1.48 -9.75
CA LYS A 15 21.35 2.36 -9.21
C LYS A 15 20.09 2.22 -10.05
N ASN A 16 18.94 2.06 -9.40
CA ASN A 16 17.67 2.25 -10.07
C ASN A 16 17.55 3.72 -10.52
N LYS A 17 17.46 3.95 -11.84
CA LYS A 17 17.35 5.29 -12.45
C LYS A 17 15.95 5.55 -13.01
N GLU A 18 14.97 4.68 -12.66
CA GLU A 18 13.61 4.82 -13.17
C GLU A 18 13.00 6.14 -12.68
N LYS A 19 12.63 7.00 -13.63
CA LYS A 19 11.91 8.24 -13.33
C LYS A 19 10.44 7.91 -13.18
N LYS A 20 9.92 8.09 -11.97
CA LYS A 20 8.52 7.85 -11.66
C LYS A 20 7.69 9.07 -12.03
N PRO A 21 6.58 8.92 -12.76
CA PRO A 21 5.68 10.02 -13.07
C PRO A 21 5.03 10.56 -11.78
N SER A 22 4.66 11.84 -11.80
CA SER A 22 3.89 12.42 -10.70
C SER A 22 2.46 11.88 -10.70
N ALA A 23 2.02 11.28 -9.60
CA ALA A 23 0.67 10.76 -9.44
C ALA A 23 -0.34 11.86 -9.05
N VAL A 24 -1.62 11.54 -9.20
CA VAL A 24 -2.70 12.38 -8.68
C VAL A 24 -2.59 12.46 -7.15
N LYS A 25 -2.89 13.63 -6.60
CA LYS A 25 -3.02 13.84 -5.15
C LYS A 25 -4.48 13.98 -4.78
N LEU A 26 -4.89 13.23 -3.76
CA LEU A 26 -6.22 13.40 -3.17
C LEU A 26 -6.32 14.80 -2.58
N LYS A 27 -7.44 15.44 -2.83
CA LYS A 27 -7.80 16.76 -2.29
C LYS A 27 -9.17 16.63 -1.64
N GLY A 28 -9.36 17.32 -0.55
CA GLY A 28 -10.61 17.37 0.19
C GLY A 28 -10.39 18.17 1.47
N GLU A 29 -11.45 18.42 2.17
CA GLU A 29 -11.43 19.01 3.49
C GLU A 29 -10.73 18.05 4.45
N LYS A 30 -9.72 18.56 5.15
CA LYS A 30 -8.96 17.75 6.10
C LYS A 30 -9.58 17.82 7.48
N LEU A 31 -9.67 16.67 8.10
CA LEU A 31 -10.02 16.56 9.52
C LEU A 31 -8.98 17.30 10.40
N LEU A 32 -9.42 17.76 11.57
CA LEU A 32 -8.58 18.47 12.54
C LEU A 32 -7.37 17.64 12.97
N HIS A 33 -6.42 18.27 13.61
CA HIS A 33 -5.03 17.79 13.78
C HIS A 33 -4.87 16.38 14.32
N ALA A 34 -5.75 15.92 15.21
CA ALA A 34 -5.70 14.58 15.82
C ALA A 34 -6.68 13.58 15.22
N ASP A 35 -7.70 14.07 14.48
CA ASP A 35 -8.79 13.22 14.02
C ASP A 35 -8.44 12.47 12.74
N MET A 36 -8.97 11.27 12.64
CA MET A 36 -8.80 10.39 11.48
C MET A 36 -10.10 9.62 11.26
N GLN A 37 -10.61 9.65 10.04
CA GLN A 37 -11.70 8.80 9.65
C GLN A 37 -11.20 7.36 9.57
N ILE A 38 -11.91 6.45 10.21
CA ILE A 38 -11.66 5.02 10.19
C ILE A 38 -12.91 4.33 9.65
N THR A 39 -12.72 3.50 8.63
CA THR A 39 -13.77 2.61 8.11
C THR A 39 -13.21 1.20 8.11
N GLU A 40 -13.85 0.31 8.83
CA GLU A 40 -13.56 -1.12 8.84
C GLU A 40 -14.52 -1.85 7.92
N VAL A 41 -14.00 -2.64 6.99
CA VAL A 41 -14.80 -3.49 6.10
C VAL A 41 -14.32 -4.92 6.27
N VAL A 42 -15.21 -5.80 6.67
CA VAL A 42 -14.92 -7.24 6.86
C VAL A 42 -15.46 -8.03 5.68
N ILE A 43 -14.59 -8.79 5.03
CA ILE A 43 -14.93 -9.65 3.88
C ILE A 43 -14.51 -11.09 4.15
N PRO A 44 -15.23 -12.09 3.61
CA PRO A 44 -14.84 -13.50 3.74
C PRO A 44 -13.65 -13.82 2.81
N VAL A 45 -12.65 -14.50 3.37
CA VAL A 45 -11.42 -14.85 2.64
C VAL A 45 -11.70 -15.82 1.50
N LYS A 46 -12.53 -16.84 1.74
CA LYS A 46 -12.81 -17.90 0.76
C LYS A 46 -13.47 -17.36 -0.50
N GLU A 47 -14.54 -16.57 -0.36
CA GLU A 47 -15.27 -15.98 -1.49
C GLU A 47 -14.39 -14.98 -2.23
N THR A 48 -13.67 -14.14 -1.49
CA THR A 48 -12.72 -13.17 -2.09
C THR A 48 -11.60 -13.87 -2.86
N LEU A 49 -11.09 -15.00 -2.32
CA LEU A 49 -10.07 -15.79 -3.00
C LEU A 49 -10.64 -16.49 -4.24
N ALA A 50 -11.89 -17.00 -4.18
CA ALA A 50 -12.55 -17.61 -5.32
C ALA A 50 -12.73 -16.59 -6.46
N LYS A 51 -13.18 -15.37 -6.13
CA LYS A 51 -13.29 -14.27 -7.09
C LYS A 51 -11.92 -13.88 -7.67
N ALA A 52 -10.89 -13.71 -6.86
CA ALA A 52 -9.55 -13.40 -7.35
C ALA A 52 -9.03 -14.51 -8.30
N ARG A 53 -9.29 -15.78 -7.98
CA ARG A 53 -8.90 -16.93 -8.83
C ARG A 53 -9.65 -16.97 -10.15
N SER A 54 -10.92 -16.55 -10.22
CA SER A 54 -11.67 -16.47 -11.48
C SER A 54 -11.02 -15.52 -12.47
N TYR A 55 -10.36 -14.47 -11.97
CA TYR A 55 -9.51 -13.56 -12.75
C TYR A 55 -8.05 -14.02 -12.88
N SER A 56 -7.68 -15.17 -12.30
CA SER A 56 -6.30 -15.67 -12.26
C SER A 56 -5.32 -14.69 -11.60
N VAL A 57 -5.74 -14.03 -10.53
CA VAL A 57 -4.94 -13.08 -9.74
C VAL A 57 -4.93 -13.44 -8.24
N SER A 58 -4.07 -12.78 -7.47
CA SER A 58 -4.11 -12.84 -6.00
C SER A 58 -5.13 -11.84 -5.44
N ILE A 59 -5.58 -12.08 -4.19
CA ILE A 59 -6.45 -11.12 -3.48
C ILE A 59 -5.82 -9.72 -3.44
N THR A 60 -4.51 -9.63 -3.19
CA THR A 60 -3.80 -8.34 -3.16
C THR A 60 -3.91 -7.60 -4.50
N VAL A 61 -3.76 -8.30 -5.61
CA VAL A 61 -3.89 -7.71 -6.97
C VAL A 61 -5.33 -7.25 -7.21
N LEU A 62 -6.32 -8.06 -6.85
CA LEU A 62 -7.75 -7.74 -6.97
C LEU A 62 -8.08 -6.46 -6.18
N LEU A 63 -7.77 -6.43 -4.89
CA LEU A 63 -8.04 -5.28 -4.03
C LEU A 63 -7.24 -4.02 -4.43
N THR A 64 -6.03 -4.19 -4.97
CA THR A 64 -5.24 -3.08 -5.55
C THR A 64 -5.97 -2.46 -6.75
N ALA A 65 -6.46 -3.26 -7.68
CA ALA A 65 -7.19 -2.78 -8.85
C ALA A 65 -8.49 -2.08 -8.44
N MET A 66 -9.25 -2.67 -7.51
CA MET A 66 -10.47 -2.05 -6.96
C MET A 66 -10.18 -0.70 -6.31
N LEU A 67 -9.11 -0.59 -5.51
CA LEU A 67 -8.75 0.67 -4.87
C LEU A 67 -8.32 1.74 -5.89
N LEU A 68 -7.57 1.37 -6.94
CA LEU A 68 -7.22 2.29 -8.02
C LEU A 68 -8.45 2.84 -8.74
N CYS A 69 -9.42 1.98 -9.07
CA CYS A 69 -10.68 2.38 -9.70
C CYS A 69 -11.49 3.28 -8.76
N SER A 70 -11.66 2.89 -7.50
CA SER A 70 -12.41 3.67 -6.50
C SER A 70 -11.85 5.07 -6.28
N ILE A 71 -10.53 5.21 -6.30
CA ILE A 71 -9.86 6.51 -6.23
C ILE A 71 -10.09 7.30 -7.53
N HIS A 72 -9.98 6.64 -8.69
CA HIS A 72 -10.13 7.31 -9.98
C HIS A 72 -11.49 7.99 -10.12
N GLU A 73 -12.57 7.38 -9.68
CA GLU A 73 -13.94 7.92 -9.74
C GLU A 73 -14.07 9.27 -9.02
N GLU A 74 -13.28 9.51 -7.96
CA GLU A 74 -13.27 10.77 -7.21
C GLU A 74 -12.29 11.81 -7.78
N ILE A 75 -11.58 11.48 -8.87
CA ILE A 75 -10.64 12.42 -9.48
C ILE A 75 -11.40 13.28 -10.52
N PRO A 76 -11.41 14.61 -10.36
CA PRO A 76 -11.99 15.52 -11.34
C PRO A 76 -11.37 15.32 -12.74
N LYS A 77 -12.18 15.36 -13.79
CA LYS A 77 -11.79 15.11 -15.20
C LYS A 77 -10.52 15.87 -15.62
N ASN A 78 -10.38 17.12 -15.21
CA ASN A 78 -9.20 17.96 -15.54
C ASN A 78 -7.89 17.46 -14.89
N ARG A 79 -7.95 16.51 -13.95
CA ARG A 79 -6.79 15.94 -13.23
C ARG A 79 -6.51 14.49 -13.59
N GLN A 80 -7.36 13.84 -14.36
CA GLN A 80 -7.26 12.42 -14.73
C GLN A 80 -6.11 12.11 -15.71
N LYS A 81 -5.41 13.11 -16.24
CA LYS A 81 -4.21 12.93 -17.08
C LYS A 81 -3.00 12.33 -16.35
N LYS A 82 -3.01 12.33 -15.02
CA LYS A 82 -1.96 11.75 -14.20
C LYS A 82 -2.38 10.37 -13.72
N PRO A 83 -1.43 9.45 -13.51
CA PRO A 83 -1.76 8.15 -12.95
C PRO A 83 -2.28 8.27 -11.52
N VAL A 84 -3.22 7.39 -11.16
CA VAL A 84 -3.48 7.01 -9.78
C VAL A 84 -2.46 5.95 -9.43
N ALA A 85 -1.72 6.12 -8.33
CA ALA A 85 -0.66 5.19 -7.95
C ALA A 85 -0.68 4.89 -6.45
N LEU A 86 -0.50 3.62 -6.12
CA LEU A 86 -0.44 3.11 -4.76
C LEU A 86 0.97 2.69 -4.40
N MET A 87 1.40 3.04 -3.20
CA MET A 87 2.57 2.45 -2.56
C MET A 87 2.13 1.16 -1.86
N ILE A 88 2.79 0.06 -2.19
CA ILE A 88 2.51 -1.26 -1.63
C ILE A 88 3.75 -1.77 -0.90
N PRO A 89 3.75 -1.78 0.44
CA PRO A 89 4.83 -2.36 1.22
C PRO A 89 5.04 -3.85 0.92
N VAL A 90 6.30 -4.26 0.90
CA VAL A 90 6.73 -5.63 0.61
C VAL A 90 7.61 -6.13 1.74
N ASN A 91 7.26 -7.27 2.33
CA ASN A 91 8.09 -7.93 3.33
C ASN A 91 9.35 -8.50 2.67
N LEU A 92 10.51 -7.89 2.93
CA LEU A 92 11.78 -8.29 2.35
C LEU A 92 12.25 -9.67 2.84
N ARG A 93 11.74 -10.17 3.97
CA ARG A 93 12.05 -11.52 4.46
C ARG A 93 11.61 -12.63 3.51
N ASN A 94 10.65 -12.34 2.63
CA ASN A 94 10.24 -13.27 1.57
C ASN A 94 11.32 -13.47 0.49
N TYR A 95 12.29 -12.56 0.39
CA TYR A 95 13.37 -12.55 -0.62
C TYR A 95 14.75 -12.69 0.00
N PHE A 96 14.92 -12.19 1.21
CA PHE A 96 16.16 -12.10 1.95
C PHE A 96 15.93 -12.60 3.38
N PRO A 97 16.31 -13.85 3.70
CA PRO A 97 16.13 -14.41 5.04
C PRO A 97 16.73 -13.52 6.12
N SER A 98 15.96 -13.22 7.17
CA SER A 98 16.40 -12.43 8.31
C SER A 98 15.66 -12.86 9.56
N GLN A 99 16.40 -12.98 10.67
CA GLN A 99 15.88 -13.24 12.02
C GLN A 99 15.76 -11.96 12.85
N SER A 100 16.13 -10.80 12.31
CA SER A 100 16.03 -9.52 13.00
C SER A 100 14.56 -9.20 13.33
N MET A 101 14.31 -8.72 14.55
CA MET A 101 13.00 -8.18 14.96
C MET A 101 12.75 -6.77 14.43
N GLY A 102 13.76 -6.14 13.82
CA GLY A 102 13.66 -4.79 13.25
C GLY A 102 12.82 -4.72 12.00
N ASN A 103 12.47 -3.52 11.58
CA ASN A 103 11.77 -3.25 10.33
C ASN A 103 12.64 -3.69 9.14
N PHE A 104 12.15 -4.67 8.38
CA PHE A 104 12.80 -5.14 7.17
C PHE A 104 11.77 -5.28 6.05
N PHE A 105 11.41 -4.13 5.48
CA PHE A 105 10.47 -4.03 4.37
C PHE A 105 10.95 -3.04 3.30
N GLY A 106 10.51 -3.25 2.09
CA GLY A 106 10.60 -2.31 0.98
C GLY A 106 9.21 -1.97 0.48
N TRP A 107 9.09 -1.36 -0.68
CA TRP A 107 7.81 -1.13 -1.34
C TRP A 107 7.94 -1.14 -2.85
N ILE A 108 6.83 -1.43 -3.51
CA ILE A 108 6.64 -1.19 -4.93
C ILE A 108 5.58 -0.10 -5.13
N GLU A 109 5.65 0.60 -6.24
CA GLU A 109 4.60 1.52 -6.66
C GLU A 109 3.85 0.90 -7.83
N VAL A 110 2.54 0.79 -7.68
CA VAL A 110 1.64 0.22 -8.69
C VAL A 110 0.62 1.30 -9.04
N GLY A 111 0.49 1.64 -10.31
CA GLY A 111 -0.39 2.71 -10.73
C GLY A 111 -0.97 2.49 -12.10
N TYR A 112 -2.05 3.22 -12.41
CA TYR A 112 -2.74 3.16 -13.69
C TYR A 112 -3.13 4.56 -14.16
N THR A 113 -2.99 4.81 -15.47
CA THR A 113 -3.47 6.05 -16.11
C THR A 113 -4.77 5.73 -16.84
N PHE A 114 -5.86 6.25 -16.34
CA PHE A 114 -7.19 5.98 -16.85
C PHE A 114 -7.51 6.79 -18.10
N SER A 115 -8.31 6.23 -18.99
CA SER A 115 -8.98 6.88 -20.10
C SER A 115 -10.49 6.69 -20.01
N ASP A 116 -11.27 7.40 -20.81
CA ASP A 116 -12.74 7.29 -20.81
C ASP A 116 -13.23 5.88 -21.21
N GLU A 117 -12.38 5.10 -21.90
CA GLU A 117 -12.71 3.73 -22.35
C GLU A 117 -12.19 2.64 -21.41
N THR A 118 -11.50 3.00 -20.31
CA THR A 118 -10.91 2.03 -19.37
C THR A 118 -12.00 1.22 -18.66
N ILE A 119 -11.90 -0.11 -18.72
CA ILE A 119 -12.73 -1.02 -17.94
C ILE A 119 -11.92 -1.65 -16.79
N PHE A 120 -12.61 -2.19 -15.79
CA PHE A 120 -11.97 -2.80 -14.61
C PHE A 120 -10.95 -3.89 -14.97
N GLN A 121 -11.24 -4.71 -15.99
CA GLN A 121 -10.38 -5.79 -16.44
C GLN A 121 -9.02 -5.28 -16.95
N ASP A 122 -8.99 -4.12 -17.62
CA ASP A 122 -7.75 -3.51 -18.11
C ASP A 122 -6.85 -3.12 -16.94
N VAL A 123 -7.44 -2.49 -15.92
CA VAL A 123 -6.74 -2.13 -14.68
C VAL A 123 -6.20 -3.37 -13.98
N LEU A 124 -7.03 -4.39 -13.84
CA LEU A 124 -6.68 -5.64 -13.18
C LEU A 124 -5.52 -6.37 -13.89
N TYR A 125 -5.56 -6.43 -15.22
CA TYR A 125 -4.50 -7.03 -16.04
C TYR A 125 -3.18 -6.26 -15.89
N ASP A 126 -3.22 -4.94 -15.96
CA ASP A 126 -2.02 -4.12 -15.85
C ASP A 126 -1.42 -4.19 -14.43
N VAL A 127 -2.26 -4.14 -13.39
CA VAL A 127 -1.83 -4.35 -11.99
C VAL A 127 -1.15 -5.71 -11.84
N LYS A 128 -1.75 -6.79 -12.34
CA LYS A 128 -1.14 -8.13 -12.33
C LYS A 128 0.24 -8.15 -12.98
N LYS A 129 0.36 -7.50 -14.15
CA LYS A 129 1.62 -7.38 -14.88
C LYS A 129 2.67 -6.62 -14.06
N GLN A 130 2.30 -5.47 -13.48
CA GLN A 130 3.20 -4.67 -12.66
C GLN A 130 3.68 -5.43 -11.40
N PHE A 131 2.80 -6.18 -10.72
CA PHE A 131 3.21 -7.03 -9.60
C PHE A 131 4.23 -8.07 -10.03
N LYS A 132 3.99 -8.77 -11.14
CA LYS A 132 4.92 -9.77 -11.67
C LYS A 132 6.28 -9.18 -12.04
N GLU A 133 6.30 -7.98 -12.61
CA GLU A 133 7.53 -7.32 -13.05
C GLU A 133 8.33 -6.68 -11.91
N LYS A 134 7.64 -6.20 -10.86
CA LYS A 134 8.26 -5.44 -9.75
C LYS A 134 8.65 -6.34 -8.58
N LEU A 135 7.93 -7.43 -8.33
CA LEU A 135 8.22 -8.39 -7.27
C LEU A 135 9.27 -9.43 -7.68
N VAL A 136 10.32 -8.99 -8.37
CA VAL A 136 11.48 -9.81 -8.74
C VAL A 136 12.62 -9.49 -7.78
N LYS A 137 13.30 -10.54 -7.28
CA LYS A 137 14.36 -10.42 -6.27
C LYS A 137 15.42 -9.39 -6.63
N ASP A 138 15.87 -9.37 -7.90
CA ASP A 138 16.91 -8.46 -8.35
C ASP A 138 16.46 -6.99 -8.32
N LYS A 139 15.21 -6.71 -8.72
CA LYS A 139 14.66 -5.34 -8.65
C LYS A 139 14.51 -4.88 -7.20
N ILE A 140 13.98 -5.75 -6.33
CA ILE A 140 13.87 -5.48 -4.90
C ILE A 140 15.25 -5.25 -4.28
N ALA A 141 16.27 -6.04 -4.66
CA ALA A 141 17.64 -5.84 -4.22
C ALA A 141 18.19 -4.47 -4.64
N MET A 142 17.95 -4.07 -5.89
CA MET A 142 18.40 -2.76 -6.40
C MET A 142 17.77 -1.61 -5.63
N ASP A 143 16.47 -1.67 -5.36
CA ASP A 143 15.74 -0.65 -4.60
C ASP A 143 16.24 -0.58 -3.15
N MET A 144 16.36 -1.73 -2.48
CA MET A 144 16.91 -1.85 -1.13
C MET A 144 18.33 -1.25 -1.06
N ASN A 145 19.20 -1.59 -2.01
CA ASN A 145 20.57 -1.06 -2.07
C ASN A 145 20.57 0.48 -2.25
N GLY A 146 19.57 1.04 -2.91
CA GLY A 146 19.42 2.49 -3.04
C GLY A 146 19.34 3.19 -1.69
N TYR A 147 18.55 2.65 -0.76
CA TYR A 147 18.39 3.21 0.60
C TYR A 147 19.64 3.06 1.44
N VAL A 148 20.23 1.85 1.46
CA VAL A 148 21.48 1.58 2.22
C VAL A 148 22.64 2.45 1.71
N ARG A 149 22.71 2.67 0.40
CA ARG A 149 23.73 3.54 -0.21
C ARG A 149 23.61 4.99 0.24
N LEU A 150 22.39 5.50 0.43
CA LEU A 150 22.17 6.83 1.00
C LEU A 150 22.64 6.90 2.45
N GLU A 151 22.35 5.89 3.23
CA GLU A 151 22.77 5.80 4.63
C GLU A 151 24.30 5.67 4.78
N LYS A 152 24.94 4.87 3.94
CA LYS A 152 26.40 4.67 3.95
C LYS A 152 27.17 5.84 3.35
N ASN A 153 26.54 6.83 2.74
CA ASN A 153 27.22 7.97 2.16
C ASN A 153 27.90 8.84 3.24
N PRO A 154 29.24 8.98 3.21
CA PRO A 154 29.97 9.70 4.26
C PRO A 154 29.59 11.17 4.35
N VAL A 155 29.25 11.81 3.23
CA VAL A 155 28.81 13.22 3.21
C VAL A 155 27.47 13.35 3.95
N ILE A 156 26.51 12.46 3.69
CA ILE A 156 25.21 12.44 4.37
C ILE A 156 25.37 12.12 5.85
N ARG A 157 26.33 11.25 6.21
CA ARG A 157 26.63 10.91 7.62
C ARG A 157 27.22 12.08 8.39
N ALA A 158 28.04 12.91 7.75
CA ALA A 158 28.68 14.06 8.36
C ALA A 158 27.74 15.27 8.57
N VAL A 159 26.57 15.28 7.92
CA VAL A 159 25.58 16.36 8.07
C VAL A 159 24.96 16.32 9.48
N PRO A 160 24.93 17.46 10.23
CA PRO A 160 24.25 17.57 11.52
C PRO A 160 22.77 17.18 11.44
N LEU A 161 22.23 16.57 12.51
CA LEU A 161 20.88 15.99 12.54
C LEU A 161 19.80 17.02 12.19
N GLU A 162 19.93 18.24 12.66
CA GLU A 162 19.00 19.35 12.42
C GLU A 162 18.89 19.68 10.91
N ILE A 163 20.03 19.74 10.24
CA ILE A 163 20.10 20.00 8.79
C ILE A 163 19.61 18.78 8.03
N LYS A 164 20.02 17.58 8.45
CA LYS A 164 19.60 16.30 7.86
C LYS A 164 18.08 16.14 7.86
N ARG A 165 17.40 16.58 8.93
CA ARG A 165 15.94 16.57 9.04
C ARG A 165 15.27 17.33 7.89
N TYR A 166 15.74 18.51 7.54
CA TYR A 166 15.18 19.30 6.43
C TYR A 166 15.37 18.62 5.08
N PHE A 167 16.56 18.04 4.83
CA PHE A 167 16.80 17.27 3.61
C PHE A 167 15.96 16.00 3.54
N MET A 168 15.77 15.31 4.65
CA MET A 168 14.89 14.13 4.72
C MET A 168 13.42 14.49 4.46
N MET A 169 12.94 15.60 5.03
CA MET A 169 11.57 16.10 4.78
C MET A 169 11.38 16.47 3.30
N ALA A 170 12.34 17.18 2.71
CA ALA A 170 12.30 17.51 1.28
C ALA A 170 12.33 16.24 0.41
N GLY A 171 13.20 15.28 0.74
CA GLY A 171 13.28 13.99 0.06
C GLY A 171 12.00 13.18 0.17
N ALA A 172 11.38 13.12 1.34
CA ALA A 172 10.08 12.47 1.57
C ALA A 172 8.96 13.15 0.75
N THR A 173 8.95 14.50 0.70
CA THR A 173 7.98 15.26 -0.10
C THR A 173 8.17 14.99 -1.60
N LEU A 174 9.41 14.91 -2.08
CA LEU A 174 9.70 14.60 -3.47
C LEU A 174 9.33 13.14 -3.80
N GLY A 175 9.69 12.20 -2.94
CA GLY A 175 9.34 10.78 -3.07
C GLY A 175 7.84 10.53 -3.05
N SER A 176 7.11 11.26 -2.21
CA SER A 176 5.65 11.12 -2.16
C SER A 176 4.94 11.62 -3.43
N ARG A 177 5.60 12.35 -4.34
CA ARG A 177 4.94 12.90 -5.55
C ARG A 177 4.41 11.81 -6.50
N SER A 178 5.01 10.63 -6.49
CA SER A 178 4.61 9.49 -7.32
C SER A 178 3.50 8.63 -6.69
N ILE A 179 3.00 8.97 -5.49
CA ILE A 179 2.07 8.14 -4.73
C ILE A 179 0.78 8.91 -4.47
N THR A 180 -0.38 8.29 -4.74
CA THR A 180 -1.71 8.82 -4.42
C THR A 180 -2.16 8.38 -3.03
N ALA A 181 -2.06 7.08 -2.74
CA ALA A 181 -2.47 6.44 -1.50
C ALA A 181 -1.55 5.25 -1.17
N VAL A 182 -1.76 4.64 -0.01
CA VAL A 182 -1.01 3.45 0.44
C VAL A 182 -1.95 2.27 0.57
N TYR A 183 -1.55 1.09 0.10
CA TYR A 183 -2.21 -0.17 0.39
C TYR A 183 -1.22 -1.16 1.00
N SER A 184 -1.43 -1.53 2.25
CA SER A 184 -0.60 -2.47 3.01
C SER A 184 -1.35 -3.76 3.27
N ASN A 185 -0.88 -4.88 2.73
CA ASN A 185 -1.39 -6.20 3.06
C ASN A 185 -0.41 -6.92 3.99
N ILE A 186 -0.83 -7.15 5.23
CA ILE A 186 -0.04 -7.85 6.25
C ILE A 186 -0.07 -9.37 6.01
N GLY A 187 -1.11 -9.86 5.31
CA GLY A 187 -1.29 -11.29 5.05
C GLY A 187 -2.07 -12.00 6.15
N ILE A 188 -1.80 -13.30 6.28
CA ILE A 188 -2.53 -14.19 7.19
C ILE A 188 -1.87 -14.15 8.56
N LEU A 189 -2.65 -13.79 9.58
CA LEU A 189 -2.24 -13.86 10.97
C LEU A 189 -2.50 -15.27 11.51
N ARG A 190 -1.52 -15.79 12.24
CA ARG A 190 -1.59 -17.11 12.85
C ARG A 190 -1.28 -17.01 14.33
N PHE A 191 -2.17 -17.54 15.15
CA PHE A 191 -2.00 -17.61 16.60
C PHE A 191 -1.96 -19.07 17.06
N PRO A 192 -1.29 -19.37 18.19
CA PRO A 192 -1.39 -20.69 18.82
C PRO A 192 -2.84 -21.05 19.11
N GLU A 193 -3.18 -22.34 19.02
CA GLU A 193 -4.55 -22.85 19.16
C GLU A 193 -5.22 -22.39 20.46
N ALA A 194 -4.46 -22.31 21.54
CA ALA A 194 -4.95 -21.87 22.87
C ALA A 194 -5.53 -20.46 22.90
N TYR A 195 -5.20 -19.60 21.93
CA TYR A 195 -5.70 -18.22 21.87
C TYR A 195 -6.87 -18.04 20.90
N LYS A 196 -7.17 -19.01 20.04
CA LYS A 196 -8.20 -18.88 18.99
C LYS A 196 -9.60 -18.64 19.56
N THR A 197 -9.92 -19.23 20.69
CA THR A 197 -11.23 -19.04 21.34
C THR A 197 -11.46 -17.62 21.88
N TYR A 198 -10.40 -16.82 22.02
CA TYR A 198 -10.46 -15.46 22.55
C TYR A 198 -10.34 -14.37 21.46
N ILE A 199 -10.01 -14.77 20.24
CA ILE A 199 -9.80 -13.83 19.12
C ILE A 199 -10.86 -14.11 18.08
N GLU A 200 -11.77 -13.17 17.88
CA GLU A 200 -12.80 -13.26 16.86
C GLU A 200 -12.30 -12.76 15.51
N ARG A 201 -11.65 -11.60 15.50
CA ARG A 201 -11.06 -11.01 14.29
C ARG A 201 -9.88 -10.10 14.63
N PHE A 202 -9.14 -9.72 13.60
CA PHE A 202 -8.01 -8.81 13.71
C PHE A 202 -8.12 -7.70 12.68
N GLY A 203 -8.00 -6.44 13.12
CA GLY A 203 -7.93 -5.25 12.28
C GLY A 203 -6.60 -4.54 12.44
N ILE A 204 -6.10 -3.94 11.37
CA ILE A 204 -4.88 -3.12 11.38
C ILE A 204 -5.20 -1.79 10.72
N PHE A 205 -4.85 -0.73 11.42
CA PHE A 205 -5.01 0.65 10.98
C PHE A 205 -3.69 1.39 11.11
N ALA A 206 -3.40 2.26 10.17
CA ALA A 206 -2.18 3.06 10.20
C ALA A 206 -2.48 4.53 10.00
N SER A 207 -1.77 5.39 10.73
CA SER A 207 -1.88 6.82 10.55
C SER A 207 -1.33 7.25 9.19
N THR A 208 -2.05 8.12 8.50
CA THR A 208 -1.70 8.63 7.18
C THR A 208 -1.97 10.13 7.07
N ASN A 209 -1.32 10.80 6.12
CA ASN A 209 -1.61 12.18 5.75
C ASN A 209 -2.63 12.32 4.60
N SER A 210 -3.12 11.21 4.06
CA SER A 210 -4.05 11.16 2.94
C SER A 210 -5.03 10.00 3.14
N LEU A 211 -4.92 8.95 2.35
CA LEU A 211 -5.71 7.72 2.41
C LEU A 211 -4.76 6.52 2.53
N GLN A 212 -5.07 5.61 3.43
CA GLN A 212 -4.41 4.33 3.52
C GLN A 212 -5.43 3.21 3.70
N LEU A 213 -5.21 2.10 3.02
CA LEU A 213 -5.88 0.84 3.22
C LEU A 213 -4.87 -0.14 3.83
N CYS A 214 -5.24 -0.76 4.95
CA CYS A 214 -4.53 -1.91 5.51
C CYS A 214 -5.42 -3.14 5.40
N SER A 215 -4.85 -4.30 5.09
CA SER A 215 -5.59 -5.56 5.14
C SER A 215 -4.82 -6.63 5.89
N CYS A 216 -5.54 -7.44 6.66
CA CYS A 216 -5.03 -8.65 7.29
C CYS A 216 -6.13 -9.70 7.36
N SER A 217 -5.74 -10.96 7.39
CA SER A 217 -6.68 -12.08 7.47
C SER A 217 -6.45 -12.87 8.75
N TYR A 218 -7.52 -13.24 9.40
CA TYR A 218 -7.52 -14.19 10.51
C TYR A 218 -8.68 -15.17 10.30
N GLU A 219 -8.38 -16.47 10.29
CA GLU A 219 -9.32 -17.53 9.90
C GLU A 219 -9.96 -17.23 8.53
N ASP A 220 -11.28 -17.21 8.41
CA ASP A 220 -11.99 -16.89 7.16
C ASP A 220 -12.42 -15.42 7.07
N GLN A 221 -11.91 -14.54 7.92
CA GLN A 221 -12.22 -13.12 7.89
C GLN A 221 -11.01 -12.31 7.44
N MET A 222 -11.20 -11.43 6.48
CA MET A 222 -10.24 -10.40 6.11
C MET A 222 -10.80 -9.04 6.50
N VAL A 223 -10.04 -8.32 7.30
CA VAL A 223 -10.36 -6.95 7.68
C VAL A 223 -9.62 -5.99 6.75
N LEU A 224 -10.39 -5.09 6.17
CA LEU A 224 -9.94 -3.98 5.35
C LEU A 224 -10.11 -2.69 6.15
N GLY A 225 -9.01 -2.19 6.70
CA GLY A 225 -8.98 -0.98 7.52
C GLY A 225 -8.62 0.24 6.69
N PHE A 226 -9.59 1.08 6.38
CA PHE A 226 -9.35 2.38 5.77
C PHE A 226 -9.08 3.42 6.83
N THR A 227 -8.05 4.22 6.62
CA THR A 227 -7.77 5.43 7.38
C THR A 227 -7.63 6.61 6.45
N SER A 228 -8.27 7.73 6.77
CA SER A 228 -8.25 8.93 5.94
C SER A 228 -8.15 10.20 6.79
N LYS A 229 -7.35 11.15 6.32
CA LYS A 229 -7.31 12.54 6.81
C LYS A 229 -8.30 13.45 6.07
N ILE A 230 -8.97 12.93 5.06
CA ILE A 230 -9.98 13.64 4.29
C ILE A 230 -11.34 13.25 4.86
N SER A 231 -12.21 14.23 5.12
CA SER A 231 -13.53 14.02 5.70
C SER A 231 -14.51 13.27 4.76
N ASP A 232 -14.28 13.36 3.45
CA ASP A 232 -15.07 12.66 2.44
C ASP A 232 -14.74 11.16 2.40
N ASP A 233 -15.77 10.32 2.45
CA ASP A 233 -15.67 8.85 2.43
C ASP A 233 -16.09 8.23 1.08
N SER A 234 -16.20 9.04 0.02
CA SER A 234 -16.67 8.59 -1.30
C SER A 234 -15.80 7.48 -1.88
N ILE A 235 -14.46 7.52 -1.67
CA ILE A 235 -13.55 6.46 -2.12
C ILE A 235 -13.87 5.12 -1.43
N GLN A 236 -14.13 5.13 -0.13
CA GLN A 236 -14.51 3.95 0.63
C GLN A 236 -15.86 3.40 0.16
N LYS A 237 -16.83 4.26 -0.11
CA LYS A 237 -18.15 3.90 -0.66
C LYS A 237 -18.03 3.30 -2.06
N ASN A 238 -17.21 3.88 -2.93
CA ASN A 238 -16.93 3.34 -4.27
C ASN A 238 -16.28 1.95 -4.18
N PHE A 239 -15.33 1.78 -3.26
CA PHE A 239 -14.71 0.48 -3.03
C PHE A 239 -15.72 -0.58 -2.59
N MET A 240 -16.62 -0.25 -1.66
CA MET A 240 -17.67 -1.17 -1.21
C MET A 240 -18.72 -1.44 -2.30
N ARG A 241 -19.00 -0.47 -3.17
CA ARG A 241 -19.84 -0.70 -4.37
C ARG A 241 -19.17 -1.72 -5.30
N MET A 242 -17.86 -1.60 -5.54
CA MET A 242 -17.13 -2.59 -6.34
C MET A 242 -17.12 -3.99 -5.70
N LEU A 243 -17.03 -4.10 -4.37
CA LEU A 243 -17.18 -5.41 -3.70
C LEU A 243 -18.54 -6.03 -4.02
N ARG A 244 -19.62 -5.25 -4.01
CA ARG A 244 -20.97 -5.73 -4.38
C ARG A 244 -21.07 -6.14 -5.85
N GLU A 245 -20.52 -5.33 -6.75
CA GLU A 245 -20.49 -5.61 -8.20
C GLU A 245 -19.74 -6.91 -8.50
N GLU A 246 -18.68 -7.19 -7.72
CA GLU A 246 -17.92 -8.43 -7.79
C GLU A 246 -18.51 -9.57 -6.93
N GLU A 247 -19.71 -9.40 -6.39
CA GLU A 247 -20.41 -10.38 -5.56
C GLU A 247 -19.63 -10.84 -4.32
N ILE A 248 -18.79 -9.97 -3.76
CA ILE A 248 -18.05 -10.20 -2.52
C ILE A 248 -18.87 -9.61 -1.37
N PRO A 249 -19.43 -10.45 -0.47
CA PRO A 249 -20.18 -9.96 0.68
C PRO A 249 -19.26 -9.21 1.65
N TYR A 250 -19.79 -8.19 2.33
CA TYR A 250 -19.03 -7.44 3.32
C TYR A 250 -19.92 -6.95 4.47
N LYS A 251 -19.26 -6.65 5.61
CA LYS A 251 -19.83 -5.89 6.72
C LYS A 251 -19.01 -4.62 6.91
N GLU A 252 -19.67 -3.50 7.18
CA GLU A 252 -19.04 -2.20 7.39
C GLU A 252 -19.24 -1.74 8.83
N GLU A 253 -18.17 -1.22 9.44
CA GLU A 253 -18.20 -0.51 10.71
C GLU A 253 -17.42 0.81 10.55
N LYS A 254 -17.93 1.90 11.10
CA LYS A 254 -17.30 3.22 11.08
C LYS A 254 -17.14 3.75 12.50
N ASN A 255 -16.09 4.54 12.72
CA ASN A 255 -16.04 5.37 13.90
C ASN A 255 -16.95 6.61 13.67
N ASP A 256 -17.86 6.82 14.58
CA ASP A 256 -18.65 8.03 14.62
C ASP A 256 -17.79 9.16 15.20
N PHE A 257 -17.48 10.16 14.35
CA PHE A 257 -17.03 11.44 14.85
C PHE A 257 -18.25 12.33 15.06
N PRO A 258 -18.35 13.01 16.21
CA PRO A 258 -19.41 13.98 16.42
C PRO A 258 -19.29 15.18 15.48
#